data_e305f4522eeb04709f6193165f77db43
#
_entry.id   e305f4522eeb04709f6193165f77db43
#
_cell.length_a   1.000
_cell.length_b   1.000
_cell.length_c   1.000
_cell.angle_alpha   90.00
_cell.angle_beta   90.00
_cell.angle_gamma   90.00
#
_symmetry.space_group_name_H-M   'P 1'
#
loop_
_entity.id
_entity.type
_entity.pdbx_description
1 polymer ?
#
loop_
_entity_poly.entity_id
_entity_poly.type
_entity_poly.pdbx_seq_one_letter_code
_entity_poly.pdbx_strand_id
1 'polypeptide(L)'
;MKHTNRKTAGRNGKRPAGRRVLYLALTLGLGGAGVAALAPDPVEASQVTIYKSPTCGCCTKWVSYLERQGFETEVVSTTDLASVHAENGVPHALGSCHTAVVEGYVLEGHVPAAEIKRLLSERPAVVGLAVPGMPAGSPGMEGLVRQSYDVLAFQKDGASVVFAHR
;
A
#
# COMPACT_ATOMS: atom_id res chain seq x y z
N MET A 1 -14.93 -62.57 -17.68
CA MET A 1 -15.04 -62.77 -19.17
C MET A 1 -14.06 -61.74 -19.74
N LYS A 2 -12.89 -62.22 -20.12
CA LYS A 2 -12.36 -62.51 -21.48
C LYS A 2 -12.27 -61.27 -22.36
N HIS A 3 -10.99 -60.82 -22.48
CA HIS A 3 -10.18 -60.77 -23.73
C HIS A 3 -10.47 -59.50 -24.57
N THR A 4 -9.55 -58.82 -25.16
CA THR A 4 -8.33 -59.20 -25.87
C THR A 4 -7.39 -58.01 -26.10
N ASN A 5 -6.14 -58.33 -25.99
CA ASN A 5 -4.94 -57.64 -26.42
C ASN A 5 -4.87 -57.50 -27.97
N ARG A 6 -4.43 -56.33 -28.49
CA ARG A 6 -3.88 -56.28 -29.86
C ARG A 6 -2.71 -55.30 -29.96
N LYS A 7 -1.51 -55.87 -30.02
CA LYS A 7 -0.26 -55.24 -30.49
C LYS A 7 -0.29 -55.17 -32.03
N THR A 8 0.20 -54.09 -32.58
CA THR A 8 0.85 -54.02 -33.91
C THR A 8 1.88 -52.89 -33.84
N ALA A 9 3.15 -53.19 -33.79
CA ALA A 9 4.15 -53.42 -34.83
C ALA A 9 4.42 -52.21 -35.76
N GLY A 10 5.46 -51.54 -35.52
CA GLY A 10 6.64 -50.99 -36.13
C GLY A 10 6.57 -50.61 -37.63
N ARG A 11 7.05 -49.38 -37.87
CA ARG A 11 7.68 -49.05 -39.14
C ARG A 11 8.86 -48.08 -38.94
N ASN A 12 10.05 -48.65 -39.15
CA ASN A 12 11.31 -47.94 -39.36
C ASN A 12 11.24 -47.13 -40.66
N GLY A 13 11.39 -45.83 -40.60
CA GLY A 13 11.61 -44.96 -41.74
C GLY A 13 13.00 -44.32 -41.68
N LYS A 14 13.91 -44.79 -42.53
CA LYS A 14 15.27 -44.30 -42.71
C LYS A 14 15.25 -42.83 -43.16
N ARG A 15 15.99 -41.97 -42.51
CA ARG A 15 16.25 -40.57 -42.93
C ARG A 15 17.41 -40.56 -43.95
N PRO A 16 17.29 -39.87 -45.08
CA PRO A 16 18.42 -39.66 -45.98
C PRO A 16 19.31 -38.56 -45.43
N ALA A 17 20.62 -38.77 -45.53
CA ALA A 17 21.65 -37.82 -45.28
C ALA A 17 21.64 -36.71 -46.35
N GLY A 18 21.38 -35.47 -45.97
CA GLY A 18 21.37 -34.27 -46.81
C GLY A 18 22.41 -33.26 -46.33
N ARG A 19 23.52 -33.30 -46.97
CA ARG A 19 24.48 -32.24 -47.35
C ARG A 19 24.41 -30.92 -46.51
N ARG A 20 25.41 -30.80 -45.63
CA ARG A 20 25.68 -29.55 -44.91
C ARG A 20 26.29 -28.54 -45.90
N VAL A 21 25.53 -27.50 -46.21
CA VAL A 21 26.04 -26.29 -46.84
C VAL A 21 26.41 -25.32 -45.73
N LEU A 22 27.72 -25.08 -45.61
CA LEU A 22 28.29 -24.16 -44.63
C LEU A 22 28.16 -22.73 -45.18
N TYR A 23 27.15 -21.98 -44.76
CA TYR A 23 27.12 -20.53 -45.01
C TYR A 23 27.85 -19.82 -43.87
N LEU A 24 29.03 -19.35 -44.14
CA LEU A 24 29.76 -18.41 -43.31
C LEU A 24 29.09 -17.04 -43.49
N ALA A 25 28.15 -16.69 -42.68
CA ALA A 25 27.62 -15.32 -42.60
C ALA A 25 28.41 -14.54 -41.55
N LEU A 26 29.30 -13.72 -42.05
CA LEU A 26 30.05 -12.72 -41.28
C LEU A 26 29.11 -11.57 -40.95
N THR A 27 28.42 -11.63 -39.81
CA THR A 27 27.62 -10.50 -39.30
C THR A 27 28.52 -9.64 -38.40
N LEU A 28 28.91 -8.48 -38.90
CA LEU A 28 29.41 -7.41 -38.04
C LEU A 28 28.28 -7.01 -37.04
N GLY A 29 28.40 -7.47 -35.80
CA GLY A 29 27.53 -7.04 -34.74
C GLY A 29 27.92 -5.64 -34.27
N LEU A 30 27.14 -4.62 -34.65
CA LEU A 30 27.11 -3.36 -33.89
C LEU A 30 26.44 -3.70 -32.53
N GLY A 31 27.27 -3.69 -31.49
CA GLY A 31 26.81 -3.84 -30.12
C GLY A 31 25.96 -2.64 -29.69
N GLY A 32 24.67 -2.70 -29.91
CA GLY A 32 23.70 -1.84 -29.23
C GLY A 32 23.54 -2.34 -27.81
N ALA A 33 24.24 -1.72 -26.83
CA ALA A 33 23.89 -1.89 -25.42
C ALA A 33 22.49 -1.33 -25.20
N GLY A 34 21.48 -2.20 -25.28
CA GLY A 34 20.12 -1.87 -24.88
C GLY A 34 20.11 -1.56 -23.39
N VAL A 35 20.00 -0.27 -23.05
CA VAL A 35 19.66 0.16 -21.70
C VAL A 35 18.22 -0.33 -21.47
N ALA A 36 18.08 -1.48 -20.81
CA ALA A 36 16.79 -1.90 -20.29
C ALA A 36 16.37 -0.82 -19.28
N ALA A 37 15.45 0.06 -19.67
CA ALA A 37 14.80 0.97 -18.75
C ALA A 37 14.07 0.08 -17.73
N LEU A 38 14.59 0.01 -16.50
CA LEU A 38 13.88 -0.55 -15.36
C LEU A 38 12.63 0.32 -15.20
N ALA A 39 11.49 -0.17 -15.69
CA ALA A 39 10.21 0.42 -15.32
C ALA A 39 10.14 0.35 -13.80
N PRO A 40 9.80 1.46 -13.09
CA PRO A 40 9.57 1.38 -11.67
C PRO A 40 8.47 0.34 -11.44
N ASP A 41 8.70 -0.57 -10.49
CA ASP A 41 7.67 -1.51 -10.06
C ASP A 41 6.40 -0.72 -9.74
N PRO A 42 5.21 -1.23 -10.12
CA PRO A 42 3.96 -0.59 -9.70
C PRO A 42 3.99 -0.48 -8.19
N VAL A 43 3.91 0.76 -7.68
CA VAL A 43 3.83 1.02 -6.25
C VAL A 43 2.56 0.31 -5.78
N GLU A 44 2.75 -0.84 -5.15
CA GLU A 44 1.66 -1.60 -4.55
C GLU A 44 0.94 -0.66 -3.58
N ALA A 45 -0.37 -0.54 -3.73
CA ALA A 45 -1.15 0.36 -2.90
C ALA A 45 -1.00 -0.06 -1.45
N SER A 46 -0.44 0.82 -0.60
CA SER A 46 -0.24 0.49 0.81
C SER A 46 -1.57 0.22 1.48
N GLN A 47 -1.73 -0.97 2.06
CA GLN A 47 -2.93 -1.34 2.80
C GLN A 47 -2.97 -0.59 4.13
N VAL A 48 -4.12 0.02 4.42
CA VAL A 48 -4.40 0.75 5.65
C VAL A 48 -5.48 -0.01 6.42
N THR A 49 -5.15 -0.56 7.58
CA THR A 49 -6.14 -1.17 8.48
C THR A 49 -6.69 -0.10 9.43
N ILE A 50 -8.02 0.09 9.46
CA ILE A 50 -8.67 1.21 10.14
C ILE A 50 -9.65 0.68 11.20
N TYR A 51 -9.33 0.88 12.45
CA TYR A 51 -10.18 0.59 13.61
C TYR A 51 -11.03 1.81 13.91
N LYS A 52 -12.34 1.72 13.77
CA LYS A 52 -13.24 2.88 13.98
C LYS A 52 -14.51 2.50 14.72
N SER A 53 -15.09 3.51 15.39
CA SER A 53 -16.45 3.37 15.94
C SER A 53 -17.44 3.09 14.79
N PRO A 54 -18.37 2.13 14.96
CA PRO A 54 -19.38 1.81 13.94
C PRO A 54 -20.27 3.01 13.58
N THR A 55 -20.47 3.95 14.51
CA THR A 55 -21.33 5.13 14.33
C THR A 55 -20.59 6.37 13.84
N CYS A 56 -19.25 6.32 13.67
CA CYS A 56 -18.46 7.47 13.23
C CYS A 56 -18.63 7.74 11.72
N GLY A 57 -19.49 8.70 11.37
CA GLY A 57 -19.76 9.09 9.98
C GLY A 57 -18.60 9.82 9.31
N CYS A 58 -17.89 10.72 10.01
CA CYS A 58 -16.73 11.43 9.48
C CYS A 58 -15.55 10.48 9.21
N CYS A 59 -15.36 9.45 10.06
CA CYS A 59 -14.36 8.41 9.81
C CYS A 59 -14.65 7.66 8.50
N THR A 60 -15.92 7.35 8.22
CA THR A 60 -16.29 6.71 6.95
C THR A 60 -15.97 7.60 5.74
N LYS A 61 -16.15 8.92 5.85
CA LYS A 61 -15.75 9.86 4.81
C LYS A 61 -14.24 9.92 4.62
N TRP A 62 -13.48 9.85 5.72
CA TRP A 62 -12.01 9.79 5.67
C TRP A 62 -11.52 8.50 5.00
N VAL A 63 -12.12 7.34 5.30
CA VAL A 63 -11.84 6.07 4.60
C VAL A 63 -12.03 6.25 3.09
N SER A 64 -13.22 6.70 2.66
CA SER A 64 -13.50 6.93 1.24
C SER A 64 -12.55 7.97 0.60
N TYR A 65 -12.06 8.93 1.39
CA TYR A 65 -11.03 9.86 0.92
C TYR A 65 -9.70 9.13 0.65
N LEU A 66 -9.23 8.26 1.55
CA LEU A 66 -8.00 7.49 1.37
C LEU A 66 -8.08 6.58 0.13
N GLU A 67 -9.21 5.90 -0.07
CA GLU A 67 -9.45 5.07 -1.26
C GLU A 67 -9.32 5.88 -2.56
N ARG A 68 -9.92 7.07 -2.61
CA ARG A 68 -9.76 8.00 -3.77
C ARG A 68 -8.32 8.48 -3.95
N GLN A 69 -7.49 8.44 -2.90
CA GLN A 69 -6.07 8.80 -2.96
C GLN A 69 -5.15 7.62 -3.30
N GLY A 70 -5.74 6.43 -3.56
CA GLY A 70 -5.03 5.24 -4.02
C GLY A 70 -4.52 4.33 -2.90
N PHE A 71 -5.04 4.45 -1.68
CA PHE A 71 -4.80 3.49 -0.60
C PHE A 71 -5.81 2.34 -0.68
N GLU A 72 -5.38 1.13 -0.36
CA GLU A 72 -6.28 0.03 -0.05
C GLU A 72 -6.68 0.11 1.42
N THR A 73 -7.97 -0.07 1.74
CA THR A 73 -8.46 0.07 3.11
C THR A 73 -9.13 -1.19 3.61
N GLU A 74 -8.82 -1.56 4.85
CA GLU A 74 -9.51 -2.59 5.61
C GLU A 74 -10.13 -1.95 6.85
N VAL A 75 -11.47 -2.02 6.99
CA VAL A 75 -12.19 -1.38 8.09
C VAL A 75 -12.62 -2.41 9.14
N VAL A 76 -12.12 -2.23 10.35
CA VAL A 76 -12.50 -3.01 11.54
C VAL A 76 -13.36 -2.15 12.45
N SER A 77 -14.67 -2.50 12.57
CA SER A 77 -15.57 -1.82 13.48
C SER A 77 -15.34 -2.29 14.91
N THR A 78 -15.11 -1.35 15.83
CA THR A 78 -14.91 -1.64 17.25
C THR A 78 -15.57 -0.59 18.14
N THR A 79 -16.03 -1.02 19.32
CA THR A 79 -16.49 -0.13 20.40
C THR A 79 -15.42 0.09 21.46
N ASP A 80 -14.30 -0.64 21.38
CA ASP A 80 -13.17 -0.55 22.31
C ASP A 80 -11.96 0.10 21.64
N LEU A 81 -12.06 1.39 21.35
CA LEU A 81 -10.93 2.17 20.83
C LEU A 81 -9.86 2.41 21.88
N ALA A 82 -10.19 2.35 23.17
CA ALA A 82 -9.21 2.54 24.23
C ALA A 82 -8.13 1.44 24.20
N SER A 83 -8.53 0.18 24.03
CA SER A 83 -7.57 -0.92 23.86
C SER A 83 -6.76 -0.75 22.56
N VAL A 84 -7.39 -0.37 21.45
CA VAL A 84 -6.69 -0.13 20.17
C VAL A 84 -5.65 0.97 20.32
N HIS A 85 -5.97 2.09 20.99
CA HIS A 85 -5.01 3.17 21.27
C HIS A 85 -3.82 2.67 22.10
N ALA A 86 -4.09 1.92 23.18
CA ALA A 86 -3.04 1.40 24.06
C ALA A 86 -2.12 0.42 23.33
N GLU A 87 -2.65 -0.51 22.56
CA GLU A 87 -1.91 -1.49 21.78
C GLU A 87 -1.01 -0.85 20.70
N ASN A 88 -1.48 0.25 20.11
CA ASN A 88 -0.76 0.97 19.07
C ASN A 88 0.12 2.12 19.60
N GLY A 89 0.21 2.29 20.92
CA GLY A 89 1.05 3.32 21.53
C GLY A 89 0.58 4.75 21.24
N VAL A 90 -0.75 4.96 21.08
CA VAL A 90 -1.36 6.29 20.91
C VAL A 90 -1.44 6.96 22.26
N PRO A 91 -0.81 8.14 22.46
CA PRO A 91 -0.96 8.92 23.68
C PRO A 91 -2.41 9.34 23.88
N HIS A 92 -2.91 9.27 25.11
CA HIS A 92 -4.33 9.58 25.44
C HIS A 92 -4.77 10.97 24.89
N ALA A 93 -3.89 11.94 24.91
CA ALA A 93 -4.18 13.30 24.43
C ALA A 93 -4.37 13.40 22.90
N LEU A 94 -3.94 12.38 22.15
CA LEU A 94 -4.04 12.33 20.68
C LEU A 94 -5.14 11.38 20.19
N GLY A 95 -5.70 10.57 21.08
CA GLY A 95 -6.73 9.59 20.72
C GLY A 95 -7.97 10.24 20.10
N SER A 96 -8.54 9.56 19.10
CA SER A 96 -9.72 10.01 18.36
C SER A 96 -10.78 8.91 18.23
N CYS A 97 -11.73 9.06 17.32
CA CYS A 97 -12.77 8.05 17.08
C CYS A 97 -12.37 6.96 16.08
N HIS A 98 -11.12 6.94 15.67
CA HIS A 98 -10.50 5.87 14.88
C HIS A 98 -8.98 5.90 15.02
N THR A 99 -8.36 4.75 14.86
CA THR A 99 -6.92 4.56 14.71
C THR A 99 -6.68 3.78 13.42
N ALA A 100 -5.72 4.18 12.62
CA ALA A 100 -5.34 3.39 11.46
C ALA A 100 -3.87 2.98 11.54
N VAL A 101 -3.55 1.85 10.91
CA VAL A 101 -2.18 1.32 10.83
C VAL A 101 -1.82 1.12 9.36
N VAL A 102 -0.67 1.63 8.95
CA VAL A 102 -0.12 1.48 7.60
C VAL A 102 1.37 1.23 7.70
N GLU A 103 1.84 0.11 7.19
CA GLU A 103 3.27 -0.26 7.17
C GLU A 103 3.99 -0.06 8.52
N GLY A 104 3.29 -0.32 9.62
CA GLY A 104 3.80 -0.19 10.98
C GLY A 104 3.69 1.20 11.60
N TYR A 105 3.27 2.23 10.85
CA TYR A 105 2.94 3.55 11.37
C TYR A 105 1.49 3.64 11.81
N VAL A 106 1.24 4.46 12.82
CA VAL A 106 -0.08 4.73 13.37
C VAL A 106 -0.58 6.09 12.87
N LEU A 107 -1.83 6.12 12.42
CA LEU A 107 -2.51 7.34 12.00
C LEU A 107 -3.68 7.60 12.92
N GLU A 108 -3.73 8.77 13.52
CA GLU A 108 -4.75 9.15 14.47
C GLU A 108 -5.50 10.40 14.01
N GLY A 109 -6.82 10.33 13.95
CA GLY A 109 -7.64 11.38 13.35
C GLY A 109 -7.49 11.49 11.82
N HIS A 110 -7.92 12.59 11.26
CA HIS A 110 -8.07 12.77 9.81
C HIS A 110 -6.78 13.22 9.12
N VAL A 111 -5.73 12.40 9.20
CA VAL A 111 -4.44 12.68 8.56
C VAL A 111 -4.61 12.71 7.03
N PRO A 112 -4.14 13.78 6.35
CA PRO A 112 -4.25 13.85 4.89
C PRO A 112 -3.33 12.86 4.18
N ALA A 113 -3.76 12.36 3.03
CA ALA A 113 -3.05 11.36 2.24
C ALA A 113 -1.63 11.79 1.80
N ALA A 114 -1.44 13.09 1.57
CA ALA A 114 -0.13 13.63 1.22
C ALA A 114 0.90 13.41 2.34
N GLU A 115 0.48 13.63 3.60
CA GLU A 115 1.31 13.41 4.78
C GLU A 115 1.56 11.93 5.03
N ILE A 116 0.57 11.08 4.78
CA ILE A 116 0.74 9.62 4.86
C ILE A 116 1.78 9.15 3.82
N LYS A 117 1.64 9.58 2.57
CA LYS A 117 2.61 9.25 1.50
C LYS A 117 4.02 9.75 1.84
N ARG A 118 4.14 10.96 2.40
CA ARG A 118 5.41 11.51 2.84
C ARG A 118 6.01 10.71 4.00
N LEU A 119 5.20 10.34 5.01
CA LEU A 119 5.61 9.48 6.13
C LEU A 119 6.18 8.15 5.62
N LEU A 120 5.48 7.50 4.70
CA LEU A 120 5.89 6.22 4.13
C LEU A 120 7.16 6.33 3.27
N SER A 121 7.39 7.48 2.64
CA SER A 121 8.59 7.74 1.84
C SER A 121 9.80 8.09 2.71
N GLU A 122 9.62 8.97 3.71
CA GLU A 122 10.71 9.47 4.54
C GLU A 122 11.11 8.50 5.66
N ARG A 123 10.20 7.61 6.07
CA ARG A 123 10.43 6.60 7.12
C ARG A 123 11.05 7.15 8.41
N PRO A 124 10.55 8.26 8.98
CA PRO A 124 11.10 8.81 10.22
C PRO A 124 10.90 7.86 11.41
N ALA A 125 11.77 7.97 12.41
CA ALA A 125 11.70 7.18 13.64
C ALA A 125 10.63 7.74 14.60
N VAL A 126 9.36 7.61 14.23
CA VAL A 126 8.18 8.03 15.03
C VAL A 126 7.18 6.88 15.12
N VAL A 127 6.24 6.96 16.07
CA VAL A 127 5.12 6.00 16.13
C VAL A 127 4.15 6.25 14.98
N GLY A 128 3.85 7.51 14.67
CA GLY A 128 2.89 7.84 13.64
C GLY A 128 2.57 9.33 13.54
N LEU A 129 1.46 9.61 12.84
CA LEU A 129 0.94 10.98 12.66
C LEU A 129 -0.42 11.13 13.32
N ALA A 130 -0.70 12.33 13.84
CA ALA A 130 -1.98 12.68 14.42
C ALA A 130 -2.51 14.02 13.90
N VAL A 131 -3.83 14.12 13.75
CA VAL A 131 -4.58 15.37 13.56
C VAL A 131 -5.58 15.48 14.71
N PRO A 132 -5.19 16.11 15.82
CA PRO A 132 -6.06 16.24 17.00
C PRO A 132 -7.30 17.08 16.72
N GLY A 133 -8.43 16.72 17.35
CA GLY A 133 -9.65 17.52 17.36
C GLY A 133 -10.46 17.56 16.08
N MET A 134 -10.07 16.85 15.03
CA MET A 134 -10.80 16.77 13.74
C MET A 134 -11.20 18.16 13.20
N PRO A 135 -10.23 19.05 12.91
CA PRO A 135 -10.50 20.43 12.53
C PRO A 135 -11.33 20.50 11.23
N ALA A 136 -12.17 21.52 11.16
CA ALA A 136 -12.99 21.78 9.96
C ALA A 136 -12.08 22.02 8.75
N GLY A 137 -12.33 21.28 7.66
CA GLY A 137 -11.53 21.31 6.44
C GLY A 137 -10.45 20.22 6.37
N SER A 138 -10.21 19.45 7.45
CA SER A 138 -9.44 18.20 7.32
C SER A 138 -10.22 17.17 6.49
N PRO A 139 -9.57 16.17 5.87
CA PRO A 139 -10.24 15.18 5.04
C PRO A 139 -11.38 14.47 5.78
N GLY A 140 -12.57 14.43 5.18
CA GLY A 140 -13.78 13.90 5.82
C GLY A 140 -14.54 14.90 6.71
N MET A 141 -13.95 16.09 6.94
CA MET A 141 -14.54 17.21 7.69
C MET A 141 -14.71 18.45 6.79
N GLU A 142 -14.89 18.22 5.50
CA GLU A 142 -15.11 19.28 4.51
C GLU A 142 -16.41 20.03 4.81
N GLY A 143 -16.39 21.35 4.67
CA GLY A 143 -17.51 22.25 4.92
C GLY A 143 -17.26 23.67 4.42
N LEU A 144 -18.15 24.59 4.79
CA LEU A 144 -18.05 26.01 4.42
C LEU A 144 -16.92 26.73 5.18
N VAL A 145 -16.55 26.24 6.35
CA VAL A 145 -15.49 26.79 7.18
C VAL A 145 -14.27 25.89 7.08
N ARG A 146 -13.10 26.51 6.95
CA ARG A 146 -11.80 25.84 7.05
C ARG A 146 -11.01 26.45 8.20
N GLN A 147 -10.37 25.57 8.97
CA GLN A 147 -9.43 25.94 10.02
C GLN A 147 -8.04 25.51 9.61
N SER A 148 -7.02 26.31 9.89
CA SER A 148 -5.66 25.84 9.85
C SER A 148 -5.43 24.83 10.97
N TYR A 149 -4.62 23.81 10.72
CA TYR A 149 -4.31 22.77 11.70
C TYR A 149 -2.92 22.19 11.45
N ASP A 150 -2.40 21.56 12.49
CA ASP A 150 -1.14 20.87 12.42
C ASP A 150 -1.35 19.36 12.30
N VAL A 151 -0.51 18.74 11.48
CA VAL A 151 -0.28 17.31 11.50
C VAL A 151 0.93 17.08 12.38
N LEU A 152 0.77 16.30 13.44
CA LEU A 152 1.81 16.03 14.43
C LEU A 152 2.44 14.68 14.18
N ALA A 153 3.77 14.59 14.20
CA ALA A 153 4.47 13.32 14.36
C ALA A 153 4.68 13.06 15.84
N PHE A 154 4.32 11.86 16.35
CA PHE A 154 4.30 11.56 17.77
C PHE A 154 5.09 10.31 18.17
N GLN A 155 5.49 10.27 19.45
CA GLN A 155 6.17 9.18 20.14
C GLN A 155 5.26 8.55 21.21
N LYS A 156 5.62 7.34 21.68
CA LYS A 156 4.85 6.64 22.73
C LYS A 156 4.78 7.39 24.06
N ASP A 157 5.79 8.19 24.38
CA ASP A 157 5.85 9.01 25.61
C ASP A 157 4.99 10.27 25.53
N GLY A 158 4.32 10.51 24.39
CA GLY A 158 3.48 11.68 24.14
C GLY A 158 4.24 12.87 23.55
N ALA A 159 5.56 12.77 23.42
CA ALA A 159 6.32 13.80 22.70
C ALA A 159 5.84 13.89 21.25
N SER A 160 5.66 15.10 20.76
CA SER A 160 5.23 15.35 19.39
C SER A 160 5.87 16.60 18.81
N VAL A 161 6.04 16.58 17.49
CA VAL A 161 6.54 17.71 16.70
C VAL A 161 5.62 17.96 15.52
N VAL A 162 5.58 19.21 15.04
CA VAL A 162 4.80 19.52 13.84
C VAL A 162 5.46 18.87 12.63
N PHE A 163 4.72 17.98 11.99
CA PHE A 163 5.11 17.34 10.74
C PHE A 163 4.70 18.21 9.54
N ALA A 164 3.50 18.78 9.56
CA ALA A 164 3.02 19.69 8.53
C ALA A 164 2.00 20.71 9.09
N HIS A 165 1.95 21.89 8.49
CA HIS A 165 0.87 22.88 8.66
C HIS A 165 -0.12 22.76 7.50
N ARG A 166 -1.42 22.90 7.79
CA ARG A 166 -2.51 22.80 6.81
C ARG A 166 -3.54 23.92 7.00
#